data_587c3fd477efa34ce42d9b5a7783894d
#
_entry.id   587c3fd477efa34ce42d9b5a7783894d
#
_cell.length_a   1.000
_cell.length_b   1.000
_cell.length_c   1.000
_cell.angle_alpha   90.00
_cell.angle_beta   90.00
_cell.angle_gamma   90.00
#
_symmetry.space_group_name_H-M   'P 1'
#
loop_
_entity.id
_entity.type
_entity.pdbx_description
1 polymer ?
#
loop_
_entity_poly.entity_id
_entity_poly.type
_entity_poly.pdbx_seq_one_letter_code
_entity_poly.pdbx_strand_id
1 'polypeptide(L)'
;MRKFDTKVQHLKYKVLREVAKEAWNDTLLENILEIPKTIVPGKTSTMRCCVYKERAILSERVKIAMGGDKENPNVIEVIEIACDECPAAGYEVTDSCRGCLAHRCEDVCKRGAISFDHNHVAHIDKSKCVECGACAKVCPYSAIVNRKRPCQNACKIKAISINEDNAAAIDNSKCTACGACVYQCPFGAIMDKSYILNVIDLIKKSENNQKYKVYAMVAPSISSQFTYAKLGQVIKGLKELGFYTVIEAALGADMVAQAESKELSEKGLLTSSCCPAFVAYVKSAFPDLVKYISHNLSPMATLAKYIKETDANSKVVFIGPCTAKKAEAQLEDVKPYVDAVMTFEELQALYDSKDIDITTLEEDVLDNASYFGRIFARSGGLSDAVAQGLKEQNIEFDLKAIPCDGIEACKMALLKLSKGVLDANFIEGMACIGGCIGGAGCLTHGEKNKSEVDKYGREAFEKTISDAVSVLK
;
A
#
# COMPACT_ATOMS: atom_id res chain seq x y z
N MET A 1 -16.16 -18.21 -2.79
CA MET A 1 -16.01 -16.88 -2.14
C MET A 1 -15.11 -15.99 -2.98
N ARG A 2 -15.31 -14.65 -3.01
CA ARG A 2 -14.49 -13.76 -3.85
C ARG A 2 -13.18 -13.47 -3.14
N LYS A 3 -12.04 -13.93 -3.72
CA LYS A 3 -10.70 -13.72 -3.14
C LYS A 3 -10.16 -12.29 -3.31
N PHE A 4 -10.69 -11.51 -4.25
CA PHE A 4 -10.20 -10.16 -4.62
C PHE A 4 -11.35 -9.17 -4.77
N ASP A 5 -11.15 -7.92 -4.41
CA ASP A 5 -12.16 -6.85 -4.54
C ASP A 5 -12.44 -6.49 -5.99
N THR A 6 -11.42 -6.47 -6.84
CA THR A 6 -11.53 -5.99 -8.21
C THR A 6 -11.02 -7.00 -9.25
N LYS A 7 -11.50 -6.84 -10.48
CA LYS A 7 -10.97 -7.62 -11.62
C LYS A 7 -9.51 -7.26 -11.94
N VAL A 8 -9.09 -6.03 -11.62
CA VAL A 8 -7.70 -5.58 -11.80
C VAL A 8 -6.75 -6.33 -10.87
N GLN A 9 -7.13 -6.46 -9.58
CA GLN A 9 -6.36 -7.28 -8.63
C GLN A 9 -6.30 -8.74 -9.06
N HIS A 10 -7.42 -9.29 -9.53
CA HIS A 10 -7.45 -10.66 -10.04
C HIS A 10 -6.54 -10.85 -11.27
N LEU A 11 -6.45 -9.85 -12.15
CA LEU A 11 -5.54 -9.89 -13.30
C LEU A 11 -4.07 -9.82 -12.84
N LYS A 12 -3.73 -8.94 -11.91
CA LYS A 12 -2.41 -8.85 -11.29
C LYS A 12 -2.01 -10.19 -10.66
N TYR A 13 -2.92 -10.77 -9.88
CA TYR A 13 -2.74 -12.09 -9.28
C TYR A 13 -2.44 -13.18 -10.34
N LYS A 14 -3.18 -13.23 -11.47
CA LYS A 14 -2.93 -14.22 -12.52
C LYS A 14 -1.50 -14.11 -13.07
N VAL A 15 -1.03 -12.88 -13.30
CA VAL A 15 0.35 -12.65 -13.76
C VAL A 15 1.37 -13.12 -12.73
N LEU A 16 1.20 -12.72 -11.46
CA LEU A 16 2.08 -13.11 -10.36
C LEU A 16 2.13 -14.63 -10.20
N ARG A 17 0.98 -15.30 -10.29
CA ARG A 17 0.89 -16.77 -10.18
C ARG A 17 1.66 -17.47 -11.28
N GLU A 18 1.47 -17.07 -12.56
CA GLU A 18 2.18 -17.70 -13.68
C GLU A 18 3.69 -17.42 -13.60
N VAL A 19 4.11 -16.19 -13.27
CA VAL A 19 5.52 -15.85 -13.06
C VAL A 19 6.13 -16.69 -11.94
N ALA A 20 5.43 -16.84 -10.81
CA ALA A 20 5.89 -17.63 -9.68
C ALA A 20 5.97 -19.13 -10.04
N LYS A 21 4.97 -19.67 -10.76
CA LYS A 21 4.95 -21.08 -11.20
C LYS A 21 6.16 -21.40 -12.09
N GLU A 22 6.44 -20.56 -13.08
CA GLU A 22 7.60 -20.74 -13.95
C GLU A 22 8.93 -20.58 -13.19
N ALA A 23 8.97 -19.67 -12.19
CA ALA A 23 10.16 -19.50 -11.34
C ALA A 23 10.42 -20.70 -10.43
N TRP A 24 9.39 -21.33 -9.88
CA TRP A 24 9.55 -22.55 -9.10
C TRP A 24 10.13 -23.69 -9.94
N ASN A 25 9.79 -23.76 -11.22
CA ASN A 25 10.21 -24.81 -12.17
C ASN A 25 11.53 -24.48 -12.88
N ASP A 26 12.15 -23.32 -12.64
CA ASP A 26 13.35 -22.81 -13.34
C ASP A 26 13.17 -22.62 -14.87
N THR A 27 11.91 -22.47 -15.34
CA THR A 27 11.53 -22.33 -16.75
C THR A 27 11.09 -20.90 -17.12
N LEU A 28 11.20 -19.95 -16.18
CA LEU A 28 10.66 -18.59 -16.38
C LEU A 28 11.24 -17.88 -17.60
N LEU A 29 12.56 -17.96 -17.83
CA LEU A 29 13.20 -17.29 -18.97
C LEU A 29 12.80 -17.91 -20.31
N GLU A 30 12.53 -19.21 -20.36
CA GLU A 30 12.08 -19.93 -21.55
C GLU A 30 10.63 -19.60 -21.90
N ASN A 31 9.78 -19.45 -20.87
CA ASN A 31 8.32 -19.32 -21.02
C ASN A 31 7.79 -17.90 -20.86
N ILE A 32 8.63 -16.89 -20.62
CA ILE A 32 8.21 -15.52 -20.34
C ILE A 32 7.27 -14.93 -21.40
N LEU A 33 7.52 -15.23 -22.69
CA LEU A 33 6.69 -14.74 -23.81
C LEU A 33 5.37 -15.50 -23.96
N GLU A 34 5.24 -16.66 -23.34
CA GLU A 34 4.03 -17.48 -23.36
C GLU A 34 3.05 -17.12 -22.23
N ILE A 35 3.53 -16.54 -21.13
CA ILE A 35 2.68 -16.14 -19.98
C ILE A 35 1.48 -15.28 -20.42
N PRO A 36 1.62 -14.23 -21.26
CA PRO A 36 0.46 -13.46 -21.72
C PRO A 36 -0.55 -14.27 -22.51
N LYS A 37 -0.10 -15.28 -23.27
CA LYS A 37 -0.98 -16.18 -24.04
C LYS A 37 -1.69 -17.18 -23.13
N THR A 38 -1.02 -17.66 -22.08
CA THR A 38 -1.61 -18.54 -21.07
C THR A 38 -2.75 -17.82 -20.31
N ILE A 39 -2.54 -16.53 -19.97
CA ILE A 39 -3.55 -15.74 -19.24
C ILE A 39 -4.73 -15.36 -20.12
N VAL A 40 -4.48 -15.00 -21.41
CA VAL A 40 -5.49 -14.66 -22.40
C VAL A 40 -5.33 -15.57 -23.63
N PRO A 41 -5.88 -16.80 -23.57
CA PRO A 41 -5.80 -17.76 -24.66
C PRO A 41 -6.72 -17.35 -25.82
N GLY A 42 -6.41 -17.88 -27.02
CA GLY A 42 -7.26 -17.72 -28.20
C GLY A 42 -7.12 -16.37 -28.91
N LYS A 43 -8.16 -15.99 -29.67
CA LYS A 43 -8.14 -14.81 -30.54
C LYS A 43 -8.98 -13.64 -30.05
N THR A 44 -9.73 -13.84 -28.95
CA THR A 44 -10.67 -12.85 -28.41
C THR A 44 -10.08 -12.19 -27.18
N SER A 45 -10.11 -10.86 -27.11
CA SER A 45 -9.75 -10.09 -25.93
C SER A 45 -10.82 -10.21 -24.84
N THR A 46 -10.44 -10.05 -23.58
CA THR A 46 -11.34 -10.11 -22.44
C THR A 46 -11.62 -8.75 -21.80
N MET A 47 -10.65 -7.83 -21.89
CA MET A 47 -10.71 -6.53 -21.19
C MET A 47 -10.20 -5.35 -22.02
N ARG A 48 -9.73 -5.57 -23.25
CA ARG A 48 -9.17 -4.52 -24.12
C ARG A 48 -9.75 -4.60 -25.52
N CYS A 49 -9.48 -3.59 -26.34
CA CYS A 49 -10.00 -3.49 -27.70
C CYS A 49 -9.62 -4.69 -28.59
N CYS A 50 -8.46 -5.30 -28.36
CA CYS A 50 -8.02 -6.49 -29.08
C CYS A 50 -7.04 -7.33 -28.24
N VAL A 51 -6.92 -8.61 -28.63
CA VAL A 51 -6.04 -9.57 -27.95
C VAL A 51 -4.56 -9.20 -28.01
N TYR A 52 -4.12 -8.53 -29.06
CA TYR A 52 -2.72 -8.12 -29.23
C TYR A 52 -2.34 -7.05 -28.20
N LYS A 53 -3.18 -6.01 -28.06
CA LYS A 53 -2.98 -4.96 -27.07
C LYS A 53 -3.06 -5.52 -25.65
N GLU A 54 -4.03 -6.40 -25.40
CA GLU A 54 -4.18 -7.02 -24.08
C GLU A 54 -2.93 -7.81 -23.68
N ARG A 55 -2.38 -8.62 -24.61
CA ARG A 55 -1.15 -9.38 -24.38
C ARG A 55 0.08 -8.48 -24.26
N ALA A 56 0.17 -7.38 -25.02
CA ALA A 56 1.25 -6.42 -24.86
C ALA A 56 1.24 -5.78 -23.46
N ILE A 57 0.08 -5.39 -22.95
CA ILE A 57 -0.08 -4.89 -21.58
C ILE A 57 0.29 -5.97 -20.55
N LEU A 58 -0.09 -7.23 -20.79
CA LEU A 58 0.29 -8.34 -19.91
C LEU A 58 1.80 -8.57 -19.91
N SER A 59 2.49 -8.41 -21.05
CA SER A 59 3.97 -8.50 -21.10
C SER A 59 4.62 -7.43 -20.23
N GLU A 60 4.11 -6.20 -20.23
CA GLU A 60 4.61 -5.15 -19.33
C GLU A 60 4.33 -5.49 -17.84
N ARG A 61 3.15 -6.08 -17.53
CA ARG A 61 2.87 -6.56 -16.19
C ARG A 61 3.81 -7.67 -15.74
N VAL A 62 4.18 -8.59 -16.64
CA VAL A 62 5.17 -9.64 -16.37
C VAL A 62 6.51 -9.02 -15.99
N LYS A 63 6.97 -7.98 -16.70
CA LYS A 63 8.21 -7.27 -16.33
C LYS A 63 8.15 -6.70 -14.90
N ILE A 64 7.04 -6.05 -14.54
CA ILE A 64 6.86 -5.51 -13.18
C ILE A 64 6.75 -6.64 -12.14
N ALA A 65 6.10 -7.75 -12.48
CA ALA A 65 6.04 -8.94 -11.63
C ALA A 65 7.42 -9.60 -11.43
N MET A 66 8.36 -9.36 -12.34
CA MET A 66 9.75 -9.82 -12.24
C MET A 66 10.69 -8.82 -11.55
N GLY A 67 10.16 -7.74 -10.98
CA GLY A 67 10.95 -6.72 -10.26
C GLY A 67 10.98 -5.36 -10.94
N GLY A 68 10.34 -5.20 -12.11
CA GLY A 68 10.23 -3.93 -12.81
C GLY A 68 11.54 -3.37 -13.36
N ASP A 69 11.54 -2.08 -13.63
CA ASP A 69 12.72 -1.36 -14.11
C ASP A 69 13.70 -1.10 -12.96
N LYS A 70 14.92 -1.62 -13.08
CA LYS A 70 15.97 -1.47 -12.08
C LYS A 70 16.54 -0.05 -11.99
N GLU A 71 16.42 0.72 -13.06
CA GLU A 71 16.89 2.12 -13.08
C GLU A 71 15.89 3.08 -12.41
N ASN A 72 14.62 2.69 -12.36
CA ASN A 72 13.62 3.46 -11.64
C ASN A 72 13.70 3.17 -10.13
N PRO A 73 14.07 4.17 -9.28
CA PRO A 73 14.19 3.96 -7.84
C PRO A 73 12.83 3.77 -7.14
N ASN A 74 11.71 4.11 -7.82
CA ASN A 74 10.38 3.97 -7.26
C ASN A 74 9.92 2.52 -7.32
N VAL A 75 9.23 2.08 -6.27
CA VAL A 75 8.56 0.77 -6.23
C VAL A 75 7.21 0.78 -6.96
N ILE A 76 6.70 1.95 -7.37
CA ILE A 76 5.46 2.10 -8.14
C ILE A 76 5.83 2.44 -9.59
N GLU A 77 5.29 1.68 -10.53
CA GLU A 77 5.52 1.87 -11.96
C GLU A 77 4.23 2.07 -12.74
N VAL A 78 4.35 2.70 -13.90
CA VAL A 78 3.25 2.98 -14.82
C VAL A 78 3.44 2.17 -16.10
N ILE A 79 2.42 1.44 -16.49
CA ILE A 79 2.30 0.77 -17.80
C ILE A 79 1.65 1.77 -18.75
N GLU A 80 2.45 2.53 -19.49
CA GLU A 80 1.98 3.65 -20.31
C GLU A 80 0.94 3.21 -21.34
N ILE A 81 1.17 2.10 -22.03
CA ILE A 81 0.24 1.54 -23.03
C ILE A 81 -1.13 1.15 -22.44
N ALA A 82 -1.26 1.09 -21.11
CA ALA A 82 -2.51 0.80 -20.42
C ALA A 82 -3.24 2.07 -19.93
N CYS A 83 -2.61 3.26 -20.07
CA CYS A 83 -3.17 4.54 -19.67
C CYS A 83 -4.08 5.20 -20.71
N ASP A 84 -4.10 4.72 -21.93
CA ASP A 84 -4.72 5.32 -23.11
C ASP A 84 -6.25 5.43 -23.06
N GLU A 85 -6.93 4.57 -22.30
CA GLU A 85 -8.39 4.59 -22.16
C GLU A 85 -8.89 5.59 -21.10
N CYS A 86 -7.98 6.21 -20.34
CA CYS A 86 -8.35 7.27 -19.43
C CYS A 86 -8.69 8.56 -20.19
N PRO A 87 -9.81 9.24 -19.86
CA PRO A 87 -10.13 10.52 -20.47
C PRO A 87 -9.03 11.55 -20.16
N ALA A 88 -8.88 12.53 -21.05
CA ALA A 88 -8.05 13.68 -20.75
C ALA A 88 -8.58 14.39 -19.49
N ALA A 89 -7.65 14.74 -18.57
CA ALA A 89 -8.02 15.45 -17.36
C ALA A 89 -8.53 16.87 -17.67
N GLY A 90 -9.24 17.48 -16.72
CA GLY A 90 -9.68 18.87 -16.77
C GLY A 90 -11.19 19.04 -16.91
N TYR A 91 -11.60 20.29 -17.11
CA TYR A 91 -13.02 20.61 -17.26
C TYR A 91 -13.56 20.17 -18.63
N GLU A 92 -14.72 19.53 -18.62
CA GLU A 92 -15.45 19.14 -19.83
C GLU A 92 -16.93 19.45 -19.66
N VAL A 93 -17.61 19.60 -20.81
CA VAL A 93 -19.06 19.76 -20.86
C VAL A 93 -19.69 18.38 -21.06
N THR A 94 -20.67 18.06 -20.23
CA THR A 94 -21.41 16.79 -20.29
C THR A 94 -22.72 16.95 -21.08
N ASP A 95 -23.37 15.84 -21.39
CA ASP A 95 -24.69 15.79 -22.05
C ASP A 95 -25.82 16.51 -21.28
N SER A 96 -25.54 16.92 -20.04
CA SER A 96 -26.46 17.77 -19.26
C SER A 96 -26.51 19.23 -19.73
N CYS A 97 -25.64 19.63 -20.67
CA CYS A 97 -25.69 20.97 -21.26
C CYS A 97 -26.98 21.16 -22.06
N ARG A 98 -27.69 22.25 -21.77
CA ARG A 98 -28.98 22.57 -22.38
C ARG A 98 -28.91 23.70 -23.39
N GLY A 99 -27.72 24.17 -23.75
CA GLY A 99 -27.58 25.29 -24.69
C GLY A 99 -28.36 26.53 -24.21
N CYS A 100 -28.25 26.85 -22.94
CA CYS A 100 -29.07 27.90 -22.34
C CYS A 100 -28.71 29.29 -22.91
N LEU A 101 -29.72 30.15 -23.14
CA LEU A 101 -29.54 31.51 -23.70
C LEU A 101 -28.67 32.43 -22.82
N ALA A 102 -28.53 32.11 -21.54
CA ALA A 102 -27.78 32.93 -20.60
C ALA A 102 -26.26 32.90 -20.78
N HIS A 103 -25.72 31.90 -21.45
CA HIS A 103 -24.28 31.72 -21.78
C HIS A 103 -23.30 32.08 -20.64
N ARG A 104 -23.72 31.98 -19.36
CA ARG A 104 -22.93 32.39 -18.19
C ARG A 104 -21.51 31.74 -18.15
N CYS A 105 -21.37 30.54 -18.70
CA CYS A 105 -20.11 29.85 -18.75
C CYS A 105 -19.13 30.53 -19.74
N GLU A 106 -19.62 31.10 -20.84
CA GLU A 106 -18.83 31.87 -21.80
C GLU A 106 -18.45 33.23 -21.18
N ASP A 107 -19.44 33.96 -20.65
CA ASP A 107 -19.22 35.30 -20.06
C ASP A 107 -18.16 35.30 -18.94
N VAL A 108 -18.14 34.27 -18.11
CA VAL A 108 -17.18 34.18 -17.00
C VAL A 108 -15.79 33.75 -17.46
N CYS A 109 -15.64 33.22 -18.69
CA CYS A 109 -14.37 32.68 -19.19
C CYS A 109 -13.44 33.78 -19.69
N LYS A 110 -12.57 34.30 -18.82
CA LYS A 110 -11.58 35.33 -19.17
C LYS A 110 -10.58 34.91 -20.27
N ARG A 111 -10.51 33.62 -20.60
CA ARG A 111 -9.62 33.09 -21.64
C ARG A 111 -10.32 32.87 -22.99
N GLY A 112 -11.62 33.09 -23.07
CA GLY A 112 -12.39 32.82 -24.29
C GLY A 112 -12.27 31.35 -24.75
N ALA A 113 -12.20 30.43 -23.78
CA ALA A 113 -12.04 29.01 -24.05
C ALA A 113 -13.37 28.26 -24.26
N ILE A 114 -14.52 28.97 -24.20
CA ILE A 114 -15.83 28.36 -24.39
C ILE A 114 -16.44 28.86 -25.69
N SER A 115 -16.90 27.91 -26.49
CA SER A 115 -17.64 28.11 -27.72
C SER A 115 -18.90 27.25 -27.73
N PHE A 116 -19.82 27.52 -28.65
CA PHE A 116 -21.05 26.75 -28.82
C PHE A 116 -21.11 26.16 -30.23
N ASP A 117 -21.62 24.96 -30.33
CA ASP A 117 -21.91 24.35 -31.63
C ASP A 117 -23.27 24.78 -32.21
N HIS A 118 -23.64 24.18 -33.35
CA HIS A 118 -24.90 24.45 -34.01
C HIS A 118 -26.15 24.03 -33.21
N ASN A 119 -25.99 23.17 -32.22
CA ASN A 119 -27.04 22.76 -31.28
C ASN A 119 -27.01 23.57 -29.99
N HIS A 120 -26.24 24.66 -29.97
CA HIS A 120 -26.00 25.51 -28.79
C HIS A 120 -25.37 24.78 -27.60
N VAL A 121 -24.76 23.61 -27.80
CA VAL A 121 -24.02 22.92 -26.75
C VAL A 121 -22.66 23.57 -26.57
N ALA A 122 -22.29 23.84 -25.32
CA ALA A 122 -21.01 24.44 -24.99
C ALA A 122 -19.84 23.45 -25.22
N HIS A 123 -18.72 23.97 -25.70
CA HIS A 123 -17.46 23.25 -25.87
C HIS A 123 -16.33 23.99 -25.18
N ILE A 124 -15.37 23.27 -24.60
CA ILE A 124 -14.19 23.86 -23.96
C ILE A 124 -12.95 23.58 -24.82
N ASP A 125 -12.38 24.65 -25.35
CA ASP A 125 -11.09 24.60 -26.02
C ASP A 125 -9.96 24.35 -25.00
N LYS A 126 -9.43 23.14 -24.98
CA LYS A 126 -8.39 22.72 -24.05
C LYS A 126 -7.08 23.49 -24.20
N SER A 127 -6.79 24.01 -25.39
CA SER A 127 -5.57 24.79 -25.63
C SER A 127 -5.61 26.17 -24.94
N LYS A 128 -6.81 26.73 -24.75
CA LYS A 128 -7.02 28.03 -24.10
C LYS A 128 -7.42 27.90 -22.62
N CYS A 129 -7.94 26.73 -22.22
CA CYS A 129 -8.45 26.50 -20.88
C CYS A 129 -7.32 26.40 -19.84
N VAL A 130 -7.36 27.24 -18.82
CA VAL A 130 -6.42 27.23 -17.68
C VAL A 130 -6.98 26.53 -16.44
N GLU A 131 -8.05 25.77 -16.61
CA GLU A 131 -8.68 24.94 -15.55
C GLU A 131 -9.09 25.69 -14.27
N CYS A 132 -9.44 26.96 -14.37
CA CYS A 132 -9.81 27.79 -13.21
C CYS A 132 -11.18 27.43 -12.59
N GLY A 133 -12.03 26.68 -13.30
CA GLY A 133 -13.34 26.21 -12.82
C GLY A 133 -14.44 27.26 -12.73
N ALA A 134 -14.22 28.50 -13.19
CA ALA A 134 -15.22 29.56 -13.13
C ALA A 134 -16.51 29.18 -13.87
N CYS A 135 -16.39 28.59 -15.06
CA CYS A 135 -17.53 28.14 -15.87
C CYS A 135 -18.37 27.05 -15.18
N ALA A 136 -17.74 26.12 -14.46
CA ALA A 136 -18.46 25.09 -13.72
C ALA A 136 -19.29 25.67 -12.57
N LYS A 137 -18.74 26.66 -11.88
CA LYS A 137 -19.42 27.31 -10.73
C LYS A 137 -20.71 28.09 -11.12
N VAL A 138 -20.74 28.60 -12.34
CA VAL A 138 -21.88 29.43 -12.81
C VAL A 138 -22.88 28.64 -13.65
N CYS A 139 -22.59 27.39 -13.99
CA CYS A 139 -23.49 26.56 -14.78
C CYS A 139 -24.71 26.13 -13.94
N PRO A 140 -25.97 26.58 -14.27
CA PRO A 140 -27.16 26.25 -13.49
C PRO A 140 -27.53 24.74 -13.59
N TYR A 141 -27.05 24.06 -14.61
CA TYR A 141 -27.32 22.63 -14.84
C TYR A 141 -26.18 21.72 -14.34
N SER A 142 -25.12 22.27 -13.74
CA SER A 142 -23.92 21.51 -13.35
C SER A 142 -23.34 20.66 -14.49
N ALA A 143 -23.54 21.14 -15.73
CA ALA A 143 -23.14 20.44 -16.94
C ALA A 143 -21.63 20.48 -17.22
N ILE A 144 -20.88 21.32 -16.50
CA ILE A 144 -19.43 21.43 -16.64
C ILE A 144 -18.78 20.81 -15.42
N VAL A 145 -18.03 19.72 -15.63
CA VAL A 145 -17.42 18.94 -14.57
C VAL A 145 -15.90 18.89 -14.72
N ASN A 146 -15.20 18.86 -13.60
CA ASN A 146 -13.75 18.65 -13.61
C ASN A 146 -13.49 17.14 -13.50
N ARG A 147 -13.02 16.53 -14.59
CA ARG A 147 -12.60 15.14 -14.58
C ARG A 147 -11.13 15.02 -14.22
N LYS A 148 -10.87 14.50 -13.05
CA LYS A 148 -9.52 14.06 -12.65
C LYS A 148 -9.42 12.56 -12.82
N ARG A 149 -8.29 12.10 -13.29
CA ARG A 149 -8.04 10.66 -13.37
C ARG A 149 -8.04 10.06 -11.95
N PRO A 150 -8.52 8.83 -11.78
CA PRO A 150 -8.56 8.18 -10.47
C PRO A 150 -7.21 8.18 -9.75
N CYS A 151 -6.10 7.95 -10.47
CA CYS A 151 -4.74 7.99 -9.91
C CYS A 151 -4.34 9.39 -9.40
N GLN A 152 -4.67 10.47 -10.15
CA GLN A 152 -4.41 11.85 -9.71
C GLN A 152 -5.26 12.22 -8.50
N ASN A 153 -6.52 11.77 -8.48
CA ASN A 153 -7.43 12.03 -7.36
C ASN A 153 -7.03 11.26 -6.09
N ALA A 154 -6.51 10.05 -6.26
CA ALA A 154 -5.98 9.23 -5.17
C ALA A 154 -4.68 9.80 -4.59
N CYS A 155 -3.85 10.45 -5.42
CA CYS A 155 -2.56 10.99 -5.00
C CYS A 155 -2.72 12.29 -4.23
N LYS A 156 -2.87 12.22 -2.91
CA LYS A 156 -3.09 13.39 -2.04
C LYS A 156 -1.85 14.27 -1.91
N ILE A 157 -0.67 13.74 -2.19
CA ILE A 157 0.59 14.49 -2.24
C ILE A 157 0.88 15.10 -3.62
N LYS A 158 0.00 14.87 -4.63
CA LYS A 158 0.10 15.41 -5.99
C LYS A 158 1.41 15.04 -6.71
N ALA A 159 1.87 13.82 -6.51
CA ALA A 159 3.05 13.27 -7.21
C ALA A 159 2.72 12.75 -8.61
N ILE A 160 1.47 12.77 -9.08
CA ILE A 160 1.06 12.24 -10.38
C ILE A 160 0.65 13.38 -11.31
N SER A 161 1.35 13.49 -12.42
CA SER A 161 1.03 14.32 -13.58
C SER A 161 0.63 13.45 -14.77
N ILE A 162 0.27 14.08 -15.89
CA ILE A 162 0.01 13.43 -17.17
C ILE A 162 1.06 13.96 -18.15
N ASN A 163 1.78 13.05 -18.83
CA ASN A 163 2.78 13.39 -19.81
C ASN A 163 2.16 13.72 -21.18
N GLU A 164 3.01 14.05 -22.18
CA GLU A 164 2.60 14.40 -23.53
C GLU A 164 1.90 13.24 -24.26
N ASP A 165 2.24 12.00 -23.95
CA ASP A 165 1.63 10.78 -24.48
C ASP A 165 0.30 10.41 -23.80
N ASN A 166 -0.26 11.34 -23.00
CA ASN A 166 -1.49 11.14 -22.24
C ASN A 166 -1.39 9.95 -21.25
N ALA A 167 -0.18 9.58 -20.79
CA ALA A 167 0.05 8.60 -19.75
C ALA A 167 0.31 9.26 -18.38
N ALA A 168 0.09 8.52 -17.30
CA ALA A 168 0.42 8.99 -15.97
C ALA A 168 1.95 8.98 -15.78
N ALA A 169 2.50 10.05 -15.20
CA ALA A 169 3.90 10.17 -14.82
C ALA A 169 4.00 10.42 -13.32
N ILE A 170 4.92 9.73 -12.64
CA ILE A 170 5.13 9.82 -11.20
C ILE A 170 6.39 10.63 -10.92
N ASP A 171 6.23 11.70 -10.16
CA ASP A 171 7.35 12.48 -9.62
C ASP A 171 7.95 11.74 -8.41
N ASN A 172 9.09 11.08 -8.63
CA ASN A 172 9.77 10.27 -7.62
C ASN A 172 10.25 11.11 -6.41
N SER A 173 10.46 12.41 -6.59
CA SER A 173 10.88 13.30 -5.49
C SER A 173 9.76 13.56 -4.48
N LYS A 174 8.50 13.39 -4.91
CA LYS A 174 7.30 13.56 -4.07
C LYS A 174 6.65 12.25 -3.67
N CYS A 175 6.83 11.20 -4.47
CA CYS A 175 6.14 9.93 -4.25
C CYS A 175 6.58 9.26 -2.94
N THR A 176 5.62 8.94 -2.08
CA THR A 176 5.84 8.22 -0.81
C THR A 176 5.58 6.72 -0.90
N ALA A 177 5.42 6.20 -2.11
CA ALA A 177 5.14 4.79 -2.38
C ALA A 177 3.91 4.20 -1.65
N CYS A 178 2.94 5.04 -1.24
CA CYS A 178 1.77 4.62 -0.45
C CYS A 178 0.81 3.68 -1.20
N GLY A 179 0.91 3.56 -2.54
CA GLY A 179 0.13 2.63 -3.36
C GLY A 179 -1.33 3.02 -3.62
N ALA A 180 -1.84 4.15 -3.12
CA ALA A 180 -3.23 4.55 -3.36
C ALA A 180 -3.59 4.63 -4.84
N CYS A 181 -2.66 5.05 -5.69
CA CYS A 181 -2.82 5.08 -7.15
C CYS A 181 -2.88 3.68 -7.79
N VAL A 182 -2.21 2.69 -7.20
CA VAL A 182 -2.25 1.28 -7.64
C VAL A 182 -3.65 0.73 -7.45
N TYR A 183 -4.20 0.88 -6.26
CA TYR A 183 -5.54 0.38 -5.92
C TYR A 183 -6.65 1.08 -6.71
N GLN A 184 -6.55 2.39 -6.91
CA GLN A 184 -7.58 3.20 -7.54
C GLN A 184 -7.55 3.19 -9.08
N CYS A 185 -6.52 2.62 -9.71
CA CYS A 185 -6.44 2.59 -11.17
C CYS A 185 -7.42 1.56 -11.76
N PRO A 186 -8.49 1.99 -12.47
CA PRO A 186 -9.51 1.06 -12.98
C PRO A 186 -9.00 0.20 -14.13
N PHE A 187 -7.91 0.60 -14.78
CA PHE A 187 -7.27 -0.13 -15.88
C PHE A 187 -6.05 -0.93 -15.40
N GLY A 188 -5.67 -0.79 -14.12
CA GLY A 188 -4.47 -1.40 -13.57
C GLY A 188 -3.20 -0.97 -14.31
N ALA A 189 -3.18 0.24 -14.85
CA ALA A 189 -2.00 0.80 -15.50
C ALA A 189 -0.88 1.14 -14.53
N ILE A 190 -1.17 1.22 -13.23
CA ILE A 190 -0.19 1.49 -12.18
C ILE A 190 -0.06 0.25 -11.31
N MET A 191 1.16 -0.22 -11.15
CA MET A 191 1.50 -1.40 -10.34
C MET A 191 2.68 -1.12 -9.43
N ASP A 192 2.77 -1.87 -8.34
CA ASP A 192 3.97 -1.96 -7.52
C ASP A 192 4.88 -3.08 -8.03
N LYS A 193 6.18 -2.86 -7.97
CA LYS A 193 7.21 -3.89 -8.26
C LYS A 193 7.01 -5.09 -7.36
N SER A 194 7.10 -6.27 -7.94
CA SER A 194 7.04 -7.51 -7.16
C SER A 194 8.44 -8.00 -6.79
N TYR A 195 8.55 -8.49 -5.57
CA TYR A 195 9.76 -9.18 -5.10
C TYR A 195 9.51 -10.69 -4.91
N ILE A 196 8.46 -11.22 -5.56
CA ILE A 196 8.08 -12.63 -5.46
C ILE A 196 9.22 -13.56 -5.91
N LEU A 197 9.98 -13.18 -6.95
CA LEU A 197 11.13 -13.93 -7.44
C LEU A 197 12.27 -13.97 -6.41
N ASN A 198 12.51 -12.85 -5.72
CA ASN A 198 13.49 -12.79 -4.64
C ASN A 198 13.12 -13.73 -3.51
N VAL A 199 11.84 -13.82 -3.15
CA VAL A 199 11.34 -14.71 -2.10
C VAL A 199 11.51 -16.19 -2.52
N ILE A 200 11.12 -16.53 -3.75
CA ILE A 200 11.31 -17.87 -4.31
C ILE A 200 12.79 -18.28 -4.27
N ASP A 201 13.66 -17.37 -4.69
CA ASP A 201 15.11 -17.55 -4.71
C ASP A 201 15.67 -17.79 -3.30
N LEU A 202 15.24 -16.99 -2.31
CA LEU A 202 15.62 -17.16 -0.91
C LEU A 202 15.20 -18.54 -0.37
N ILE A 203 13.98 -18.97 -0.65
CA ILE A 203 13.47 -20.26 -0.21
C ILE A 203 14.24 -21.42 -0.88
N LYS A 204 14.41 -21.37 -2.21
CA LYS A 204 15.14 -22.41 -2.96
C LYS A 204 16.60 -22.54 -2.49
N LYS A 205 17.30 -21.40 -2.37
CA LYS A 205 18.71 -21.36 -1.95
C LYS A 205 18.94 -21.68 -0.47
N SER A 206 17.88 -21.72 0.35
CA SER A 206 17.97 -22.15 1.75
C SER A 206 18.19 -23.65 1.91
N GLU A 207 17.96 -24.44 0.84
CA GLU A 207 18.08 -25.92 0.84
C GLU A 207 17.23 -26.52 1.99
N ASN A 208 15.94 -26.20 2.02
CA ASN A 208 15.02 -26.57 3.10
C ASN A 208 15.48 -26.05 4.48
N ASN A 209 15.96 -24.80 4.53
CA ASN A 209 16.47 -24.13 5.72
C ASN A 209 17.72 -24.75 6.37
N GLN A 210 18.46 -25.58 5.62
CA GLN A 210 19.73 -26.17 6.10
C GLN A 210 20.88 -25.16 5.97
N LYS A 211 20.92 -24.38 4.90
CA LYS A 211 21.97 -23.41 4.64
C LYS A 211 21.80 -22.13 5.44
N TYR A 212 20.58 -21.64 5.52
CA TYR A 212 20.12 -20.53 6.33
C TYR A 212 18.61 -20.63 6.52
N LYS A 213 18.10 -20.05 7.62
CA LYS A 213 16.69 -20.05 7.93
C LYS A 213 15.99 -18.89 7.24
N VAL A 214 14.83 -19.13 6.63
CA VAL A 214 13.98 -18.07 6.03
C VAL A 214 12.78 -17.83 6.92
N TYR A 215 12.75 -16.67 7.58
CA TYR A 215 11.68 -16.27 8.47
C TYR A 215 10.59 -15.51 7.70
N ALA A 216 9.35 -15.89 7.87
CA ALA A 216 8.20 -15.10 7.42
C ALA A 216 7.73 -14.20 8.55
N MET A 217 7.82 -12.88 8.38
CA MET A 217 7.29 -11.90 9.32
C MET A 217 5.98 -11.37 8.77
N VAL A 218 4.86 -11.67 9.44
CA VAL A 218 3.52 -11.33 8.94
C VAL A 218 2.93 -10.12 9.67
N ALA A 219 2.37 -9.18 8.90
CA ALA A 219 1.66 -8.03 9.45
C ALA A 219 0.33 -8.45 10.10
N PRO A 220 -0.10 -7.86 11.22
CA PRO A 220 -1.32 -8.27 11.93
C PRO A 220 -2.60 -8.10 11.11
N SER A 221 -2.59 -7.24 10.09
CA SER A 221 -3.69 -7.12 9.11
C SER A 221 -3.99 -8.41 8.33
N ILE A 222 -3.09 -9.42 8.35
CA ILE A 222 -3.33 -10.73 7.72
C ILE A 222 -4.60 -11.40 8.26
N SER A 223 -4.96 -11.15 9.51
CA SER A 223 -6.16 -11.69 10.15
C SER A 223 -7.47 -11.35 9.44
N SER A 224 -7.49 -10.26 8.67
CA SER A 224 -8.66 -9.79 7.92
C SER A 224 -8.64 -10.12 6.43
N GLN A 225 -7.59 -10.78 5.91
CA GLN A 225 -7.36 -10.85 4.47
C GLN A 225 -7.78 -12.18 3.82
N PHE A 226 -7.39 -13.29 4.37
CA PHE A 226 -7.68 -14.62 3.82
C PHE A 226 -9.01 -15.16 4.38
N THR A 227 -10.11 -14.42 4.17
CA THR A 227 -11.42 -14.67 4.78
C THR A 227 -12.08 -16.00 4.40
N TYR A 228 -11.51 -16.72 3.45
CA TYR A 228 -11.96 -18.04 3.00
C TYR A 228 -11.26 -19.21 3.72
N ALA A 229 -10.24 -18.90 4.54
CA ALA A 229 -9.48 -19.87 5.33
C ALA A 229 -9.32 -19.35 6.77
N LYS A 230 -8.97 -20.23 7.70
CA LYS A 230 -8.61 -19.83 9.05
C LYS A 230 -7.17 -19.29 9.09
N LEU A 231 -6.86 -18.38 10.02
CA LEU A 231 -5.53 -17.82 10.14
C LEU A 231 -4.46 -18.90 10.32
N GLY A 232 -4.69 -19.90 11.19
CA GLY A 232 -3.76 -21.00 11.38
C GLY A 232 -3.46 -21.80 10.11
N GLN A 233 -4.43 -21.92 9.19
CA GLN A 233 -4.24 -22.56 7.88
C GLN A 233 -3.36 -21.71 6.96
N VAL A 234 -3.52 -20.38 6.99
CA VAL A 234 -2.64 -19.45 6.27
C VAL A 234 -1.20 -19.57 6.77
N ILE A 235 -1.00 -19.66 8.08
CA ILE A 235 0.30 -19.82 8.71
C ILE A 235 0.94 -21.18 8.32
N LYS A 236 0.16 -22.25 8.35
CA LYS A 236 0.61 -23.57 7.90
C LYS A 236 1.04 -23.52 6.44
N GLY A 237 0.27 -22.85 5.58
CA GLY A 237 0.62 -22.66 4.17
C GLY A 237 1.96 -21.97 3.96
N LEU A 238 2.35 -21.00 4.78
CA LEU A 238 3.68 -20.39 4.74
C LEU A 238 4.79 -21.41 5.01
N LYS A 239 4.60 -22.30 5.98
CA LYS A 239 5.57 -23.39 6.25
C LYS A 239 5.63 -24.39 5.09
N GLU A 240 4.50 -24.71 4.46
CA GLU A 240 4.45 -25.56 3.24
C GLU A 240 5.14 -24.91 2.03
N LEU A 241 5.16 -23.57 1.95
CA LEU A 241 5.95 -22.84 0.94
C LEU A 241 7.47 -23.03 1.13
N GLY A 242 7.92 -23.35 2.36
CA GLY A 242 9.32 -23.57 2.69
C GLY A 242 9.92 -22.55 3.67
N PHE A 243 9.10 -21.66 4.26
CA PHE A 243 9.57 -20.80 5.35
C PHE A 243 9.89 -21.64 6.60
N TYR A 244 10.98 -21.28 7.29
CA TYR A 244 11.40 -21.95 8.53
C TYR A 244 10.36 -21.81 9.63
N THR A 245 9.94 -20.57 9.87
CA THR A 245 8.87 -20.25 10.83
C THR A 245 8.18 -18.95 10.47
N VAL A 246 7.05 -18.70 11.12
CA VAL A 246 6.27 -17.48 10.96
C VAL A 246 6.26 -16.71 12.27
N ILE A 247 6.54 -15.42 12.23
CA ILE A 247 6.58 -14.52 13.38
C ILE A 247 5.66 -13.32 13.11
N GLU A 248 4.96 -12.87 14.14
CA GLU A 248 4.11 -11.69 14.05
C GLU A 248 4.95 -10.39 14.03
N ALA A 249 4.79 -9.55 13.01
CA ALA A 249 5.33 -8.19 13.05
C ALA A 249 4.73 -7.35 14.21
N ALA A 250 3.65 -7.82 14.78
CA ALA A 250 3.02 -7.28 15.99
C ALA A 250 3.95 -7.31 17.21
N LEU A 251 4.85 -8.30 17.32
CA LEU A 251 5.88 -8.31 18.37
C LEU A 251 6.85 -7.13 18.20
N GLY A 252 7.22 -6.81 16.95
CA GLY A 252 7.99 -5.59 16.66
C GLY A 252 7.21 -4.32 17.00
N ALA A 253 5.87 -4.34 16.87
CA ALA A 253 5.03 -3.22 17.29
C ALA A 253 5.00 -3.06 18.80
N ASP A 254 5.00 -4.15 19.57
CA ASP A 254 5.14 -4.12 21.04
C ASP A 254 6.48 -3.49 21.46
N MET A 255 7.59 -3.90 20.79
CA MET A 255 8.92 -3.30 21.04
C MET A 255 8.93 -1.80 20.76
N VAL A 256 8.34 -1.38 19.63
CA VAL A 256 8.27 0.02 19.22
C VAL A 256 7.37 0.82 20.17
N ALA A 257 6.21 0.29 20.57
CA ALA A 257 5.32 0.97 21.49
C ALA A 257 6.00 1.24 22.85
N GLN A 258 6.77 0.28 23.36
CA GLN A 258 7.55 0.44 24.59
C GLN A 258 8.62 1.53 24.44
N ALA A 259 9.30 1.60 23.30
CA ALA A 259 10.34 2.60 23.05
C ALA A 259 9.75 4.00 22.75
N GLU A 260 8.69 4.08 21.93
CA GLU A 260 8.02 5.35 21.62
C GLU A 260 7.35 5.99 22.83
N SER A 261 6.77 5.20 23.73
CA SER A 261 6.19 5.74 24.98
C SER A 261 7.23 6.42 25.85
N LYS A 262 8.42 5.84 25.96
CA LYS A 262 9.55 6.45 26.68
C LYS A 262 10.05 7.72 25.98
N GLU A 263 10.29 7.63 24.66
CA GLU A 263 10.75 8.77 23.86
C GLU A 263 9.76 9.94 23.90
N LEU A 264 8.44 9.64 23.85
CA LEU A 264 7.39 10.66 23.98
C LEU A 264 7.44 11.39 25.31
N SER A 265 7.61 10.66 26.42
CA SER A 265 7.69 11.27 27.75
C SER A 265 8.92 12.17 27.92
N GLU A 266 10.04 11.83 27.26
CA GLU A 266 11.27 12.62 27.30
C GLU A 266 11.18 13.88 26.42
N LYS A 267 10.53 13.79 25.24
CA LYS A 267 10.44 14.89 24.27
C LYS A 267 9.21 15.78 24.43
N GLY A 268 8.16 15.27 25.05
CA GLY A 268 6.88 15.99 25.26
C GLY A 268 5.99 16.07 24.02
N LEU A 269 6.53 15.87 22.81
CA LEU A 269 5.77 15.83 21.54
C LEU A 269 6.47 14.94 20.53
N LEU A 270 5.69 14.05 19.89
CA LEU A 270 6.21 13.07 18.96
C LEU A 270 5.23 12.80 17.80
N THR A 271 5.73 12.43 16.64
CA THR A 271 4.97 11.78 15.58
C THR A 271 5.48 10.36 15.38
N SER A 272 4.60 9.43 15.04
CA SER A 272 4.97 8.04 14.82
C SER A 272 5.96 7.82 13.68
N SER A 273 6.74 6.74 13.74
CA SER A 273 7.66 6.30 12.68
C SER A 273 7.22 5.00 11.97
N CYS A 274 6.14 4.35 12.43
CA CYS A 274 5.72 3.04 11.96
C CYS A 274 5.27 2.99 10.49
N CYS A 275 4.72 4.10 9.93
CA CYS A 275 4.27 4.21 8.56
C CYS A 275 5.32 4.91 7.67
N PRO A 276 6.05 4.16 6.79
CA PRO A 276 7.11 4.78 5.98
C PRO A 276 6.60 5.82 4.98
N ALA A 277 5.37 5.67 4.48
CA ALA A 277 4.76 6.67 3.61
C ALA A 277 4.43 7.97 4.36
N PHE A 278 4.04 7.91 5.62
CA PHE A 278 3.85 9.09 6.45
C PHE A 278 5.18 9.77 6.76
N VAL A 279 6.20 9.01 7.17
CA VAL A 279 7.54 9.53 7.42
C VAL A 279 8.12 10.22 6.19
N ALA A 280 8.02 9.60 5.00
CA ALA A 280 8.45 10.20 3.75
C ALA A 280 7.66 11.48 3.43
N TYR A 281 6.36 11.51 3.73
CA TYR A 281 5.54 12.70 3.54
C TYR A 281 5.96 13.84 4.47
N VAL A 282 6.24 13.58 5.75
CA VAL A 282 6.75 14.59 6.68
C VAL A 282 8.10 15.15 6.19
N LYS A 283 9.03 14.27 5.81
CA LYS A 283 10.36 14.66 5.30
C LYS A 283 10.29 15.54 4.06
N SER A 284 9.36 15.26 3.13
CA SER A 284 9.24 15.99 1.87
C SER A 284 8.40 17.28 1.97
N ALA A 285 7.31 17.26 2.72
CA ALA A 285 6.35 18.36 2.75
C ALA A 285 6.46 19.27 4.00
N PHE A 286 7.07 18.78 5.08
CA PHE A 286 7.21 19.47 6.36
C PHE A 286 8.60 19.28 6.97
N PRO A 287 9.69 19.70 6.30
CA PRO A 287 11.07 19.43 6.75
C PRO A 287 11.36 19.97 8.15
N ASP A 288 10.74 21.07 8.56
CA ASP A 288 10.89 21.64 9.90
C ASP A 288 10.29 20.78 11.02
N LEU A 289 9.40 19.84 10.67
CA LEU A 289 8.76 18.93 11.61
C LEU A 289 9.47 17.58 11.73
N VAL A 290 10.50 17.32 10.95
CA VAL A 290 11.27 16.05 10.98
C VAL A 290 11.81 15.75 12.39
N LYS A 291 12.17 16.77 13.16
CA LYS A 291 12.64 16.66 14.55
C LYS A 291 11.63 16.00 15.51
N TYR A 292 10.35 15.98 15.14
CA TYR A 292 9.29 15.37 15.93
C TYR A 292 8.99 13.92 15.53
N ILE A 293 9.60 13.42 14.46
CA ILE A 293 9.44 12.00 14.08
C ILE A 293 10.14 11.16 15.14
N SER A 294 9.48 10.08 15.60
CA SER A 294 10.11 9.08 16.45
C SER A 294 11.41 8.56 15.81
N HIS A 295 12.45 8.43 16.62
CA HIS A 295 13.74 7.90 16.18
C HIS A 295 13.74 6.38 16.05
N ASN A 296 12.68 5.72 16.52
CA ASN A 296 12.57 4.28 16.47
C ASN A 296 12.38 3.80 15.02
N LEU A 297 12.99 2.67 14.70
CA LEU A 297 12.70 1.95 13.46
C LEU A 297 11.23 1.49 13.47
N SER A 298 10.68 1.26 12.28
CA SER A 298 9.33 0.69 12.20
C SER A 298 9.25 -0.71 12.81
N PRO A 299 8.06 -1.21 13.19
CA PRO A 299 7.88 -2.56 13.71
C PRO A 299 8.53 -3.65 12.85
N MET A 300 8.42 -3.53 11.52
CA MET A 300 9.08 -4.43 10.57
C MET A 300 10.61 -4.43 10.75
N ALA A 301 11.21 -3.25 10.73
CA ALA A 301 12.66 -3.11 10.78
C ALA A 301 13.23 -3.45 12.18
N THR A 302 12.50 -3.10 13.24
CA THR A 302 12.89 -3.39 14.63
C THR A 302 12.96 -4.91 14.87
N LEU A 303 11.89 -5.63 14.50
CA LEU A 303 11.87 -7.09 14.67
C LEU A 303 12.84 -7.80 13.74
N ALA A 304 12.98 -7.34 12.49
CA ALA A 304 13.95 -7.89 11.55
C ALA A 304 15.39 -7.73 12.06
N LYS A 305 15.71 -6.57 12.63
CA LYS A 305 17.00 -6.32 13.28
C LYS A 305 17.24 -7.30 14.42
N TYR A 306 16.28 -7.49 15.31
CA TYR A 306 16.37 -8.45 16.40
C TYR A 306 16.61 -9.89 15.89
N ILE A 307 15.88 -10.32 14.86
CA ILE A 307 16.08 -11.65 14.27
C ILE A 307 17.50 -11.81 13.73
N LYS A 308 18.03 -10.79 13.03
CA LYS A 308 19.40 -10.80 12.50
C LYS A 308 20.48 -10.76 13.59
N GLU A 309 20.22 -10.11 14.71
CA GLU A 309 21.12 -10.10 15.87
C GLU A 309 21.14 -11.47 16.57
N THR A 310 20.02 -12.20 16.58
CA THR A 310 19.91 -13.54 17.15
C THR A 310 20.43 -14.62 16.21
N ASP A 311 20.17 -14.49 14.91
CA ASP A 311 20.60 -15.42 13.86
C ASP A 311 21.12 -14.61 12.65
N ALA A 312 22.41 -14.28 12.67
CA ALA A 312 23.04 -13.41 11.68
C ALA A 312 22.95 -13.91 10.23
N ASN A 313 22.84 -15.24 10.05
CA ASN A 313 22.73 -15.84 8.71
C ASN A 313 21.28 -15.98 8.22
N SER A 314 20.29 -15.64 9.05
CA SER A 314 18.87 -15.75 8.71
C SER A 314 18.49 -14.84 7.54
N LYS A 315 17.37 -15.16 6.89
CA LYS A 315 16.71 -14.32 5.89
C LYS A 315 15.34 -13.96 6.39
N VAL A 316 14.99 -12.67 6.30
CA VAL A 316 13.72 -12.13 6.81
C VAL A 316 12.88 -11.60 5.65
N VAL A 317 11.71 -12.19 5.47
CA VAL A 317 10.72 -11.77 4.46
C VAL A 317 9.52 -11.18 5.20
N PHE A 318 9.27 -9.89 4.99
CA PHE A 318 8.06 -9.26 5.51
C PHE A 318 6.88 -9.49 4.57
N ILE A 319 5.74 -9.89 5.13
CA ILE A 319 4.50 -10.15 4.40
C ILE A 319 3.40 -9.25 4.98
N GLY A 320 2.89 -8.33 4.16
CA GLY A 320 1.92 -7.36 4.67
C GLY A 320 1.16 -6.61 3.58
N PRO A 321 0.34 -5.64 3.95
CA PRO A 321 -0.58 -4.93 3.04
C PRO A 321 0.08 -3.78 2.27
N CYS A 322 1.38 -3.52 2.46
CA CYS A 322 1.93 -2.18 2.26
C CYS A 322 3.01 -2.13 1.17
N THR A 323 2.77 -1.34 0.12
CA THR A 323 3.76 -1.06 -0.93
C THR A 323 4.89 -0.16 -0.44
N ALA A 324 4.62 0.77 0.50
CA ALA A 324 5.66 1.63 1.07
C ALA A 324 6.69 0.84 1.90
N LYS A 325 6.34 -0.33 2.45
CA LYS A 325 7.29 -1.24 3.09
C LYS A 325 8.32 -1.81 2.10
N LYS A 326 7.95 -1.96 0.82
CA LYS A 326 8.91 -2.32 -0.23
C LYS A 326 9.97 -1.24 -0.44
N ALA A 327 9.55 0.03 -0.37
CA ALA A 327 10.48 1.17 -0.44
C ALA A 327 11.32 1.30 0.84
N GLU A 328 10.72 1.11 2.01
CA GLU A 328 11.43 1.13 3.28
C GLU A 328 12.55 0.09 3.36
N ALA A 329 12.31 -1.12 2.87
CA ALA A 329 13.32 -2.19 2.84
C ALA A 329 14.53 -1.86 1.95
N GLN A 330 14.45 -0.83 1.10
CA GLN A 330 15.58 -0.36 0.28
C GLN A 330 16.41 0.73 0.97
N LEU A 331 15.93 1.30 2.09
CA LEU A 331 16.66 2.32 2.84
C LEU A 331 17.94 1.71 3.46
N GLU A 332 19.00 2.48 3.49
CA GLU A 332 20.31 2.03 4.01
C GLU A 332 20.23 1.50 5.44
N ASP A 333 19.39 2.12 6.28
CA ASP A 333 19.20 1.76 7.68
C ASP A 333 18.36 0.48 7.88
N VAL A 334 17.63 0.02 6.85
CA VAL A 334 16.71 -1.13 6.94
C VAL A 334 17.16 -2.30 6.10
N LYS A 335 17.77 -2.02 4.94
CA LYS A 335 18.23 -3.01 3.98
C LYS A 335 19.11 -4.14 4.56
N PRO A 336 19.96 -3.93 5.59
CA PRO A 336 20.71 -5.02 6.20
C PRO A 336 19.84 -6.06 6.93
N TYR A 337 18.62 -5.68 7.34
CA TYR A 337 17.77 -6.50 8.20
C TYR A 337 16.64 -7.21 7.44
N VAL A 338 16.07 -6.56 6.41
CA VAL A 338 14.92 -7.06 5.66
C VAL A 338 15.36 -7.49 4.26
N ASP A 339 15.33 -8.79 3.97
CA ASP A 339 15.81 -9.35 2.71
C ASP A 339 14.79 -9.22 1.57
N ALA A 340 13.47 -9.27 1.88
CA ALA A 340 12.40 -9.04 0.91
C ALA A 340 11.11 -8.58 1.59
N VAL A 341 10.25 -7.90 0.81
CA VAL A 341 8.90 -7.51 1.22
C VAL A 341 7.90 -8.00 0.20
N MET A 342 6.85 -8.66 0.66
CA MET A 342 5.80 -9.24 -0.16
C MET A 342 4.42 -8.75 0.30
N THR A 343 3.50 -8.53 -0.63
CA THR A 343 2.10 -8.18 -0.33
C THR A 343 1.25 -9.43 -0.13
N PHE A 344 0.04 -9.26 0.42
CA PHE A 344 -0.90 -10.38 0.53
C PHE A 344 -1.39 -10.87 -0.85
N GLU A 345 -1.44 -9.99 -1.86
CA GLU A 345 -1.73 -10.38 -3.23
C GLU A 345 -0.65 -11.32 -3.79
N GLU A 346 0.63 -11.01 -3.51
CA GLU A 346 1.77 -11.83 -3.89
C GLU A 346 1.77 -13.17 -3.13
N LEU A 347 1.44 -13.16 -1.83
CA LEU A 347 1.33 -14.39 -1.04
C LEU A 347 0.25 -15.32 -1.59
N GLN A 348 -0.92 -14.78 -1.96
CA GLN A 348 -1.97 -15.58 -2.58
C GLN A 348 -1.48 -16.23 -3.89
N ALA A 349 -0.73 -15.48 -4.69
CA ALA A 349 -0.16 -15.99 -5.93
C ALA A 349 0.89 -17.10 -5.68
N LEU A 350 1.69 -16.96 -4.62
CA LEU A 350 2.65 -17.98 -4.22
C LEU A 350 1.98 -19.30 -3.82
N TYR A 351 0.93 -19.26 -2.98
CA TYR A 351 0.20 -20.48 -2.63
C TYR A 351 -0.32 -21.18 -3.87
N ASP A 352 -1.04 -20.46 -4.71
CA ASP A 352 -1.68 -21.04 -5.89
C ASP A 352 -0.66 -21.44 -6.98
N SER A 353 0.58 -20.90 -6.96
CA SER A 353 1.66 -21.30 -7.88
C SER A 353 2.27 -22.66 -7.58
N LYS A 354 2.13 -23.13 -6.32
CA LYS A 354 2.55 -24.47 -5.84
C LYS A 354 1.38 -25.39 -5.58
N ASP A 355 0.17 -25.01 -6.05
CA ASP A 355 -1.06 -25.76 -5.84
C ASP A 355 -1.38 -26.04 -4.34
N ILE A 356 -0.96 -25.12 -3.46
CA ILE A 356 -1.23 -25.21 -2.03
C ILE A 356 -2.64 -24.68 -1.74
N ASP A 357 -3.58 -25.57 -1.50
CA ASP A 357 -4.92 -25.22 -1.01
C ASP A 357 -4.89 -25.06 0.50
N ILE A 358 -4.75 -23.83 0.98
CA ILE A 358 -4.68 -23.55 2.42
C ILE A 358 -5.95 -23.96 3.17
N THR A 359 -7.10 -24.10 2.51
CA THR A 359 -8.36 -24.50 3.16
C THR A 359 -8.35 -25.95 3.63
N THR A 360 -7.47 -26.76 3.09
CA THR A 360 -7.33 -28.20 3.41
C THR A 360 -6.26 -28.48 4.46
N LEU A 361 -5.47 -27.46 4.83
CA LEU A 361 -4.37 -27.61 5.77
C LEU A 361 -4.87 -27.62 7.22
N GLU A 362 -4.13 -28.30 8.08
CA GLU A 362 -4.28 -28.20 9.53
C GLU A 362 -3.91 -26.79 10.01
N GLU A 363 -4.53 -26.36 11.11
CA GLU A 363 -4.23 -25.06 11.70
C GLU A 363 -2.90 -25.10 12.46
N ASP A 364 -2.06 -24.10 12.23
CA ASP A 364 -0.85 -23.84 12.99
C ASP A 364 -1.04 -22.62 13.90
N VAL A 365 -0.27 -22.55 14.98
CA VAL A 365 -0.39 -21.47 15.97
C VAL A 365 0.49 -20.30 15.59
N LEU A 366 -0.05 -19.10 15.68
CA LEU A 366 0.69 -17.84 15.60
C LEU A 366 0.30 -16.99 16.81
N ASP A 367 1.17 -16.91 17.79
CA ASP A 367 0.91 -16.20 19.05
C ASP A 367 2.22 -15.73 19.68
N ASN A 368 2.79 -14.65 19.11
CA ASN A 368 4.08 -14.11 19.51
C ASN A 368 3.96 -12.66 20.02
N ALA A 369 2.77 -12.06 20.01
CA ALA A 369 2.59 -10.65 20.28
C ALA A 369 1.41 -10.37 21.22
N SER A 370 1.42 -9.18 21.84
CA SER A 370 0.33 -8.76 22.69
C SER A 370 -0.91 -8.32 21.91
N TYR A 371 -2.02 -8.14 22.65
CA TYR A 371 -3.20 -7.45 22.13
C TYR A 371 -2.84 -6.12 21.44
N PHE A 372 -2.00 -5.31 22.11
CA PHE A 372 -1.65 -3.97 21.64
C PHE A 372 -0.79 -3.99 20.38
N GLY A 373 0.16 -4.91 20.27
CA GLY A 373 0.93 -5.12 19.03
C GLY A 373 0.06 -5.51 17.84
N ARG A 374 -0.92 -6.39 18.05
CA ARG A 374 -1.84 -6.84 16.99
C ARG A 374 -2.76 -5.73 16.48
N ILE A 375 -3.26 -4.84 17.35
CA ILE A 375 -4.15 -3.75 16.94
C ILE A 375 -3.45 -2.57 16.25
N PHE A 376 -2.11 -2.53 16.19
CA PHE A 376 -1.35 -1.53 15.41
C PHE A 376 -1.79 -1.45 13.95
N ALA A 377 -2.34 -2.52 13.39
CA ALA A 377 -2.78 -2.55 12.00
C ALA A 377 -3.98 -1.64 11.70
N ARG A 378 -4.71 -1.17 12.69
CA ARG A 378 -5.83 -0.25 12.53
C ARG A 378 -5.53 1.14 13.05
N SER A 379 -6.20 2.15 12.50
CA SER A 379 -6.12 3.53 12.98
C SER A 379 -6.55 3.62 14.46
N GLY A 380 -5.79 4.33 15.28
CA GLY A 380 -5.91 4.45 16.72
C GLY A 380 -5.19 3.33 17.51
N GLY A 381 -4.78 2.25 16.84
CA GLY A 381 -4.15 1.12 17.52
C GLY A 381 -2.76 1.43 18.07
N LEU A 382 -1.98 2.24 17.37
CA LEU A 382 -0.69 2.73 17.87
C LEU A 382 -0.86 3.65 19.07
N SER A 383 -1.83 4.56 19.02
CA SER A 383 -2.14 5.45 20.15
C SER A 383 -2.53 4.66 21.40
N ASP A 384 -3.36 3.62 21.24
CA ASP A 384 -3.74 2.71 22.33
C ASP A 384 -2.51 1.99 22.90
N ALA A 385 -1.60 1.53 22.02
CA ALA A 385 -0.39 0.82 22.44
C ALA A 385 0.62 1.76 23.15
N VAL A 386 0.79 2.99 22.69
CA VAL A 386 1.64 3.99 23.39
C VAL A 386 1.07 4.32 24.76
N ALA A 387 -0.26 4.49 24.89
CA ALA A 387 -0.91 4.69 26.18
C ALA A 387 -0.66 3.53 27.15
N GLN A 388 -0.75 2.30 26.65
CA GLN A 388 -0.45 1.11 27.44
C GLN A 388 1.04 1.03 27.81
N GLY A 389 1.95 1.35 26.89
CA GLY A 389 3.38 1.38 27.14
C GLY A 389 3.76 2.38 28.24
N LEU A 390 3.16 3.57 28.26
CA LEU A 390 3.32 4.54 29.35
C LEU A 390 2.87 3.95 30.69
N LYS A 391 1.69 3.33 30.71
CA LYS A 391 1.12 2.71 31.91
C LYS A 391 1.98 1.57 32.45
N GLU A 392 2.45 0.65 31.60
CA GLU A 392 3.26 -0.50 32.02
C GLU A 392 4.65 -0.10 32.54
N GLN A 393 5.19 1.00 32.01
CA GLN A 393 6.47 1.54 32.46
C GLN A 393 6.34 2.48 33.66
N ASN A 394 5.12 2.68 34.20
CA ASN A 394 4.82 3.62 35.29
C ASN A 394 5.27 5.05 34.99
N ILE A 395 5.12 5.48 33.72
CA ILE A 395 5.46 6.83 33.28
C ILE A 395 4.21 7.70 33.41
N GLU A 396 4.25 8.70 34.27
CA GLU A 396 3.20 9.71 34.42
C GLU A 396 3.34 10.73 33.28
N PHE A 397 2.47 10.64 32.27
CA PHE A 397 2.43 11.53 31.09
C PHE A 397 0.99 11.72 30.62
N ASP A 398 0.55 12.99 30.47
CA ASP A 398 -0.77 13.32 29.96
C ASP A 398 -0.80 13.15 28.42
N LEU A 399 -1.08 11.93 27.96
CA LEU A 399 -1.13 11.61 26.53
C LEU A 399 -2.36 12.21 25.87
N LYS A 400 -2.12 13.08 24.88
CA LYS A 400 -3.12 13.65 23.97
C LYS A 400 -2.81 13.17 22.55
N ALA A 401 -3.22 11.95 22.22
CA ALA A 401 -2.98 11.36 20.93
C ALA A 401 -4.03 11.79 19.89
N ILE A 402 -3.59 12.02 18.65
CA ILE A 402 -4.46 12.23 17.50
C ILE A 402 -4.17 11.17 16.44
N PRO A 403 -5.06 10.19 16.24
CA PRO A 403 -4.94 9.26 15.13
C PRO A 403 -5.31 9.96 13.82
N CYS A 404 -4.37 9.96 12.87
CA CYS A 404 -4.54 10.54 11.55
C CYS A 404 -4.71 9.43 10.52
N ASP A 405 -5.90 9.35 9.97
CA ASP A 405 -6.38 8.33 9.05
C ASP A 405 -6.35 8.85 7.60
N GLY A 406 -5.33 8.46 6.88
CA GLY A 406 -5.04 8.94 5.53
C GLY A 406 -4.21 10.23 5.48
N ILE A 407 -3.56 10.47 4.33
CA ILE A 407 -2.64 11.62 4.11
C ILE A 407 -3.32 12.98 4.33
N GLU A 408 -4.62 13.11 4.05
CA GLU A 408 -5.33 14.39 4.26
C GLU A 408 -5.46 14.73 5.75
N ALA A 409 -5.81 13.75 6.58
CA ALA A 409 -5.85 13.93 8.03
C ALA A 409 -4.44 14.21 8.59
N CYS A 410 -3.43 13.47 8.14
CA CYS A 410 -2.02 13.72 8.49
C CYS A 410 -1.61 15.16 8.14
N LYS A 411 -1.93 15.62 6.94
CA LYS A 411 -1.65 16.99 6.50
C LYS A 411 -2.27 18.04 7.42
N MET A 412 -3.53 17.85 7.80
CA MET A 412 -4.22 18.80 8.68
C MET A 412 -3.58 18.85 10.06
N ALA A 413 -3.21 17.72 10.64
CA ALA A 413 -2.51 17.66 11.92
C ALA A 413 -1.12 18.32 11.84
N LEU A 414 -0.33 18.02 10.82
CA LEU A 414 0.99 18.62 10.59
C LEU A 414 0.92 20.13 10.34
N LEU A 415 -0.09 20.64 9.63
CA LEU A 415 -0.31 22.07 9.45
C LEU A 415 -0.69 22.77 10.77
N LYS A 416 -1.46 22.12 11.64
CA LYS A 416 -1.76 22.67 12.98
C LYS A 416 -0.49 22.68 13.84
N LEU A 417 0.31 21.60 13.76
CA LEU A 417 1.58 21.51 14.48
C LEU A 417 2.56 22.60 14.02
N SER A 418 2.72 22.82 12.71
CA SER A 418 3.63 23.86 12.17
C SER A 418 3.23 25.27 12.58
N LYS A 419 1.94 25.51 12.88
CA LYS A 419 1.40 26.78 13.37
C LYS A 419 1.35 26.91 14.90
N GLY A 420 1.77 25.87 15.65
CA GLY A 420 1.72 25.85 17.10
C GLY A 420 0.31 25.83 17.71
N VAL A 421 -0.71 25.41 16.94
CA VAL A 421 -2.12 25.37 17.36
C VAL A 421 -2.68 23.94 17.47
N LEU A 422 -1.80 22.95 17.49
CA LEU A 422 -2.19 21.56 17.69
C LEU A 422 -2.43 21.29 19.18
N ASP A 423 -3.65 20.85 19.54
CA ASP A 423 -3.97 20.39 20.89
C ASP A 423 -3.78 18.86 20.98
N ALA A 424 -2.55 18.40 20.75
CA ALA A 424 -2.13 17.02 20.90
C ALA A 424 -0.60 16.97 21.07
N ASN A 425 -0.10 15.94 21.74
CA ASN A 425 1.33 15.71 21.93
C ASN A 425 1.82 14.40 21.27
N PHE A 426 0.92 13.65 20.68
CA PHE A 426 1.27 12.49 19.88
C PHE A 426 0.44 12.43 18.59
N ILE A 427 1.10 12.40 17.42
CA ILE A 427 0.45 12.22 16.12
C ILE A 427 0.70 10.79 15.64
N GLU A 428 -0.35 9.97 15.64
CA GLU A 428 -0.34 8.69 14.94
C GLU A 428 -0.59 8.92 13.45
N GLY A 429 0.45 8.87 12.62
CA GLY A 429 0.35 9.14 11.18
C GLY A 429 0.22 7.86 10.35
N MET A 430 -0.94 7.65 9.72
CA MET A 430 -1.20 6.55 8.80
C MET A 430 -1.55 7.08 7.40
N ALA A 431 -0.81 6.65 6.36
CA ALA A 431 -1.05 7.10 4.99
C ALA A 431 -2.31 6.48 4.36
N CYS A 432 -2.70 5.30 4.81
CA CYS A 432 -3.88 4.58 4.34
C CYS A 432 -5.09 4.86 5.22
N ILE A 433 -6.28 4.97 4.62
CA ILE A 433 -7.55 5.11 5.34
C ILE A 433 -7.83 3.80 6.09
N GLY A 434 -8.19 3.90 7.37
CA GLY A 434 -8.38 2.77 8.28
C GLY A 434 -7.09 2.23 8.90
N GLY A 435 -5.93 2.74 8.51
CA GLY A 435 -4.62 2.21 8.89
C GLY A 435 -4.10 1.17 7.89
N CYS A 436 -3.25 0.23 8.34
CA CYS A 436 -2.65 -0.79 7.47
C CYS A 436 -3.67 -1.73 6.82
N ILE A 437 -4.85 -1.91 7.40
CA ILE A 437 -5.97 -2.67 6.82
C ILE A 437 -6.53 -2.08 5.53
N GLY A 438 -6.22 -0.83 5.20
CA GLY A 438 -6.53 -0.15 3.94
C GLY A 438 -5.36 -0.09 2.97
N GLY A 439 -4.30 -0.86 3.20
CA GLY A 439 -3.09 -0.86 2.36
C GLY A 439 -3.33 -1.40 0.95
N ALA A 440 -2.59 -0.88 -0.03
CA ALA A 440 -2.78 -1.20 -1.46
C ALA A 440 -2.51 -2.67 -1.82
N GLY A 441 -1.77 -3.41 -0.98
CA GLY A 441 -1.49 -4.84 -1.16
C GLY A 441 -2.45 -5.78 -0.40
N CYS A 442 -3.55 -5.24 0.16
CA CYS A 442 -4.64 -6.02 0.75
C CYS A 442 -5.42 -6.78 -0.33
N LEU A 443 -5.88 -7.98 -0.01
CA LEU A 443 -6.80 -8.75 -0.86
C LEU A 443 -8.21 -8.14 -0.86
N THR A 444 -8.63 -7.68 0.32
CA THR A 444 -9.97 -7.10 0.55
C THR A 444 -9.88 -5.82 1.37
N HIS A 445 -10.74 -4.87 1.02
CA HIS A 445 -10.89 -3.60 1.72
C HIS A 445 -12.34 -3.49 2.20
N GLY A 446 -12.54 -3.18 3.48
CA GLY A 446 -13.88 -3.05 4.01
C GLY A 446 -13.89 -2.71 5.50
N GLU A 447 -15.03 -2.20 5.97
CA GLU A 447 -15.23 -1.80 7.37
C GLU A 447 -15.05 -2.96 8.35
N LYS A 448 -15.33 -4.19 7.91
CA LYS A 448 -15.18 -5.41 8.73
C LYS A 448 -13.73 -5.71 9.10
N ASN A 449 -12.76 -5.25 8.29
CA ASN A 449 -11.35 -5.52 8.55
C ASN A 449 -10.90 -5.01 9.91
N LYS A 450 -11.45 -3.89 10.38
CA LYS A 450 -11.16 -3.35 11.71
C LYS A 450 -11.62 -4.32 12.82
N SER A 451 -12.85 -4.82 12.71
CA SER A 451 -13.40 -5.76 13.71
C SER A 451 -12.66 -7.10 13.75
N GLU A 452 -12.16 -7.56 12.59
CA GLU A 452 -11.36 -8.78 12.53
C GLU A 452 -9.99 -8.60 13.19
N VAL A 453 -9.34 -7.44 12.99
CA VAL A 453 -8.08 -7.11 13.69
C VAL A 453 -8.30 -6.98 15.20
N ASP A 454 -9.37 -6.32 15.64
CA ASP A 454 -9.70 -6.21 17.07
C ASP A 454 -10.02 -7.59 17.68
N LYS A 455 -10.67 -8.49 16.93
CA LYS A 455 -10.91 -9.86 17.34
C LYS A 455 -9.59 -10.61 17.49
N TYR A 456 -8.73 -10.55 16.48
CA TYR A 456 -7.41 -11.17 16.51
C TYR A 456 -6.55 -10.63 17.67
N GLY A 457 -6.64 -9.33 17.96
CA GLY A 457 -6.01 -8.75 19.15
C GLY A 457 -6.47 -9.43 20.45
N ARG A 458 -7.79 -9.60 20.63
CA ARG A 458 -8.34 -10.25 21.83
C ARG A 458 -7.94 -11.71 21.98
N GLU A 459 -7.60 -12.40 20.89
CA GLU A 459 -7.15 -13.78 20.89
C GLU A 459 -5.68 -13.93 21.31
N ALA A 460 -4.90 -12.85 21.45
CA ALA A 460 -3.52 -12.88 21.93
C ALA A 460 -3.45 -13.54 23.32
N PHE A 461 -2.49 -14.43 23.50
CA PHE A 461 -2.21 -15.02 24.80
C PHE A 461 -1.68 -13.95 25.77
N GLU A 462 -0.64 -13.23 25.31
CA GLU A 462 -0.07 -12.12 26.07
C GLU A 462 -0.99 -10.90 26.04
N LYS A 463 -1.36 -10.41 27.22
CA LYS A 463 -2.30 -9.27 27.34
C LYS A 463 -1.57 -7.94 27.52
N THR A 464 -0.30 -7.97 27.86
CA THR A 464 0.54 -6.79 28.06
C THR A 464 1.69 -6.76 27.06
N ILE A 465 2.17 -5.55 26.77
CA ILE A 465 3.34 -5.32 25.93
C ILE A 465 4.58 -5.92 26.60
N SER A 466 4.70 -5.71 27.91
CA SER A 466 5.85 -6.16 28.70
C SER A 466 5.99 -7.69 28.71
N ASP A 467 4.86 -8.42 28.80
CA ASP A 467 4.87 -9.89 28.76
C ASP A 467 5.32 -10.38 27.37
N ALA A 468 4.76 -9.83 26.28
CA ALA A 468 5.13 -10.20 24.92
C ALA A 468 6.62 -9.93 24.66
N VAL A 469 7.15 -8.77 25.05
CA VAL A 469 8.57 -8.41 24.86
C VAL A 469 9.51 -9.21 25.75
N SER A 470 9.03 -9.73 26.90
CA SER A 470 9.85 -10.50 27.84
C SER A 470 10.44 -11.79 27.23
N VAL A 471 9.76 -12.39 26.25
CA VAL A 471 10.25 -13.58 25.54
C VAL A 471 11.50 -13.34 24.68
N LEU A 472 11.85 -12.06 24.45
CA LEU A 472 13.03 -11.66 23.69
C LEU A 472 14.28 -11.50 24.56
N LYS A 473 14.15 -11.58 25.87
CA LYS A 473 15.27 -11.51 26.83
C LYS A 473 15.80 -12.90 27.15
#